data_61ce0f858e75f5252047b76d5ecd4f68
#
_entry.id   61ce0f858e75f5252047b76d5ecd4f68
#
_cell.length_a   1.000
_cell.length_b   1.000
_cell.length_c   1.000
_cell.angle_alpha   90.00
_cell.angle_beta   90.00
_cell.angle_gamma   90.00
#
_symmetry.space_group_name_H-M   'P 1'
#
loop_
_entity.id
_entity.type
_entity.pdbx_description
1 polymer ?
#
loop_
_entity_poly.entity_id
_entity_poly.type
_entity_poly.pdbx_seq_one_letter_code
_entity_poly.pdbx_strand_id
1 'polypeptide(L)'
;NATTTASASDISLTNQVSGEALQLSNAAATSSANVGSYSISDLSGITISDEAGASASSGALAANYTLTGGTHTFAINRKSVNISGTRQYDGTTNIAAADISAITDTVNSEVLSMSGGLGTTSSANVAAYNLVNTSQGTLTLANGPSGANQGLAANYTLTGGTQDYTITQRVLNSSGSKTYDANTD
;
A
#
# COMPACT_ATOMS: atom_id res chain seq x y z
N ASN A 1 5.96 3.71 6.62
CA ASN A 1 7.03 4.49 7.23
C ASN A 1 8.18 4.67 6.23
N ALA A 2 8.35 5.88 5.67
CA ALA A 2 9.42 6.16 4.71
C ALA A 2 10.74 6.49 5.45
N THR A 3 11.15 5.63 6.35
CA THR A 3 12.43 5.77 7.09
C THR A 3 13.33 4.58 6.83
N THR A 4 14.62 4.78 6.99
CA THR A 4 15.63 3.71 6.93
C THR A 4 15.76 2.95 8.26
N THR A 5 14.93 3.24 9.24
CA THR A 5 14.99 2.62 10.57
C THR A 5 14.32 1.25 10.54
N ALA A 6 15.07 0.22 10.95
CA ALA A 6 14.60 -1.12 11.26
C ALA A 6 14.51 -1.22 12.80
N SER A 7 13.32 -1.08 13.35
CA SER A 7 13.09 -1.15 14.79
C SER A 7 13.21 -2.58 15.30
N ALA A 8 13.62 -2.76 16.54
CA ALA A 8 13.75 -4.07 17.17
C ALA A 8 12.44 -4.89 17.10
N SER A 9 11.27 -4.21 17.16
CA SER A 9 9.94 -4.84 17.02
C SER A 9 9.69 -5.45 15.64
N ASP A 10 10.42 -5.01 14.61
CA ASP A 10 10.27 -5.46 13.22
C ASP A 10 11.29 -6.55 12.86
N ILE A 11 12.19 -6.89 13.81
CA ILE A 11 13.28 -7.85 13.63
C ILE A 11 13.01 -9.07 14.49
N SER A 12 13.13 -10.25 13.91
CA SER A 12 13.07 -11.51 14.64
C SER A 12 14.45 -12.15 14.68
N LEU A 13 14.83 -12.66 15.85
CA LEU A 13 16.03 -13.47 16.01
C LEU A 13 15.77 -14.90 15.51
N THR A 14 16.76 -15.46 14.84
CA THR A 14 16.76 -16.85 14.40
C THR A 14 18.02 -17.55 14.89
N ASN A 15 18.05 -18.88 14.83
CA ASN A 15 19.18 -19.68 15.27
C ASN A 15 19.47 -19.61 16.78
N GLN A 16 18.45 -19.33 17.59
CA GLN A 16 18.50 -19.50 19.04
C GLN A 16 18.41 -20.99 19.39
N VAL A 17 18.91 -21.36 20.56
CA VAL A 17 18.68 -22.72 21.10
C VAL A 17 17.18 -22.93 21.31
N SER A 18 16.67 -24.10 20.99
CA SER A 18 15.24 -24.39 21.04
C SER A 18 14.68 -24.17 22.45
N GLY A 19 13.63 -23.35 22.50
CA GLY A 19 12.95 -22.98 23.74
C GLY A 19 13.48 -21.71 24.41
N GLU A 20 14.51 -21.08 23.86
CA GLU A 20 15.03 -19.78 24.34
C GLU A 20 14.41 -18.62 23.55
N ALA A 21 14.21 -17.46 24.20
CA ALA A 21 13.59 -16.27 23.64
C ALA A 21 14.30 -14.99 24.12
N LEU A 22 15.41 -14.66 23.47
CA LEU A 22 16.12 -13.38 23.72
C LEU A 22 15.25 -12.18 23.29
N GLN A 23 15.48 -11.05 23.93
CA GLN A 23 14.84 -9.79 23.57
C GLN A 23 15.78 -8.90 22.77
N LEU A 24 15.18 -8.13 21.85
CA LEU A 24 15.86 -7.07 21.12
C LEU A 24 15.33 -5.72 21.57
N SER A 25 16.21 -4.73 21.57
CA SER A 25 15.86 -3.32 21.80
C SER A 25 16.59 -2.40 20.85
N ASN A 26 16.11 -1.13 20.76
CA ASN A 26 16.62 -0.10 19.87
C ASN A 26 16.37 -0.38 18.39
N ALA A 27 17.24 0.10 17.50
CA ALA A 27 17.03 0.00 16.05
C ALA A 27 18.36 0.00 15.30
N ALA A 28 18.34 -0.62 14.13
CA ALA A 28 19.38 -0.53 13.10
C ALA A 28 18.90 0.33 11.93
N ALA A 29 19.80 0.60 10.99
CA ALA A 29 19.48 1.32 9.78
C ALA A 29 19.58 0.42 8.56
N THR A 30 18.63 0.56 7.62
CA THR A 30 18.70 0.01 6.27
C THR A 30 19.35 1.01 5.33
N SER A 31 19.91 0.55 4.22
CA SER A 31 20.53 1.42 3.21
C SER A 31 19.51 2.23 2.40
N SER A 32 18.22 1.91 2.49
CA SER A 32 17.16 2.61 1.78
C SER A 32 15.83 2.47 2.54
N ALA A 33 14.93 3.42 2.35
CA ALA A 33 13.55 3.38 2.81
C ALA A 33 12.58 2.75 1.78
N ASN A 34 13.05 2.43 0.59
CA ASN A 34 12.22 1.85 -0.47
C ASN A 34 11.97 0.36 -0.24
N VAL A 35 10.95 -0.15 -0.91
CA VAL A 35 10.63 -1.59 -0.94
C VAL A 35 11.83 -2.38 -1.45
N GLY A 36 12.18 -3.43 -0.74
CA GLY A 36 13.32 -4.29 -1.07
C GLY A 36 13.77 -5.15 0.10
N SER A 37 14.76 -5.97 -0.15
CA SER A 37 15.46 -6.75 0.88
C SER A 37 16.86 -6.19 1.05
N TYR A 38 17.21 -5.86 2.28
CA TYR A 38 18.46 -5.18 2.63
C TYR A 38 19.27 -6.00 3.62
N SER A 39 20.59 -6.04 3.42
CA SER A 39 21.49 -6.51 4.46
C SER A 39 21.70 -5.40 5.48
N ILE A 40 21.60 -5.73 6.76
CA ILE A 40 21.95 -4.81 7.85
C ILE A 40 23.42 -5.05 8.15
N SER A 41 24.28 -4.11 7.80
CA SER A 41 25.73 -4.21 8.03
C SER A 41 26.17 -3.55 9.33
N ASP A 42 25.40 -2.60 9.85
CA ASP A 42 25.63 -1.93 11.11
C ASP A 42 24.55 -2.32 12.13
N LEU A 43 24.95 -3.12 13.08
CA LEU A 43 24.11 -3.61 14.18
C LEU A 43 24.41 -2.90 15.50
N SER A 44 25.28 -1.89 15.50
CA SER A 44 25.71 -1.20 16.75
C SER A 44 24.53 -0.54 17.48
N GLY A 45 23.46 -0.22 16.76
CA GLY A 45 22.20 0.29 17.33
C GLY A 45 21.29 -0.77 17.91
N ILE A 46 21.54 -2.09 17.71
CA ILE A 46 20.70 -3.16 18.26
C ILE A 46 21.33 -3.70 19.54
N THR A 47 20.52 -3.86 20.55
CA THR A 47 20.91 -4.48 21.82
C THR A 47 20.17 -5.80 22.03
N ILE A 48 20.90 -6.87 22.31
CA ILE A 48 20.34 -8.15 22.79
C ILE A 48 20.27 -8.08 24.32
N SER A 49 19.17 -8.50 24.87
CA SER A 49 19.00 -8.68 26.32
C SER A 49 18.46 -10.06 26.64
N ASP A 50 18.62 -10.43 27.91
CA ASP A 50 18.16 -11.72 28.41
C ASP A 50 16.65 -11.90 28.19
N GLU A 51 16.22 -13.15 28.07
CA GLU A 51 14.81 -13.50 28.15
C GLU A 51 14.21 -13.02 29.47
N ALA A 52 12.97 -12.57 29.46
CA ALA A 52 12.29 -12.14 30.67
C ALA A 52 12.25 -13.25 31.73
N GLY A 53 12.85 -13.01 32.88
CA GLY A 53 12.96 -13.98 33.95
C GLY A 53 14.10 -15.01 33.80
N ALA A 54 14.97 -14.84 32.80
CA ALA A 54 16.16 -15.69 32.64
C ALA A 54 17.12 -15.53 33.83
N SER A 55 17.83 -16.62 34.16
CA SER A 55 18.88 -16.66 35.17
C SER A 55 20.05 -17.54 34.69
N ALA A 56 21.16 -17.47 35.37
CA ALA A 56 22.34 -18.30 35.01
C ALA A 56 22.06 -19.81 34.93
N SER A 57 20.93 -20.27 35.45
CA SER A 57 20.53 -21.70 35.48
C SER A 57 19.31 -22.00 34.61
N SER A 58 18.64 -21.00 34.04
CA SER A 58 17.44 -21.20 33.21
C SER A 58 17.15 -19.99 32.33
N GLY A 59 16.62 -20.21 31.13
CA GLY A 59 16.28 -19.21 30.15
C GLY A 59 17.47 -18.74 29.32
N ALA A 60 17.17 -17.92 28.29
CA ALA A 60 18.16 -17.41 27.37
C ALA A 60 18.94 -16.23 27.97
N LEU A 61 20.25 -16.34 28.04
CA LEU A 61 21.15 -15.26 28.45
C LEU A 61 21.82 -14.63 27.24
N ALA A 62 21.72 -13.31 27.10
CA ALA A 62 22.33 -12.54 26.02
C ALA A 62 23.85 -12.77 25.91
N ALA A 63 24.52 -13.03 27.04
CA ALA A 63 25.97 -13.31 27.10
C ALA A 63 26.40 -14.57 26.31
N ASN A 64 25.46 -15.48 26.01
CA ASN A 64 25.72 -16.69 25.22
C ASN A 64 25.62 -16.44 23.71
N TYR A 65 25.21 -15.27 23.28
CA TYR A 65 24.90 -14.95 21.91
C TYR A 65 25.62 -13.71 21.39
N THR A 66 25.83 -13.66 20.10
CA THR A 66 26.37 -12.50 19.40
C THR A 66 25.68 -12.33 18.06
N LEU A 67 25.52 -11.09 17.62
CA LEU A 67 25.10 -10.76 16.25
C LEU A 67 26.30 -10.74 15.30
N THR A 68 27.53 -10.66 15.80
CA THR A 68 28.73 -10.63 14.96
C THR A 68 28.89 -11.92 14.18
N GLY A 69 29.06 -11.80 12.85
CA GLY A 69 29.25 -12.95 11.95
C GLY A 69 27.96 -13.64 11.52
N GLY A 70 26.80 -13.21 12.01
CA GLY A 70 25.50 -13.69 11.54
C GLY A 70 25.08 -13.07 10.20
N THR A 71 24.00 -13.61 9.61
CA THR A 71 23.33 -12.98 8.44
C THR A 71 22.16 -12.18 8.94
N HIS A 72 22.14 -10.88 8.58
CA HIS A 72 21.12 -9.96 9.01
C HIS A 72 20.44 -9.31 7.80
N THR A 73 19.17 -9.67 7.58
CA THR A 73 18.38 -9.16 6.46
C THR A 73 17.09 -8.51 6.98
N PHE A 74 16.67 -7.47 6.30
CA PHE A 74 15.43 -6.76 6.59
C PHE A 74 14.66 -6.52 5.29
N ALA A 75 13.39 -6.88 5.27
CA ALA A 75 12.52 -6.69 4.12
C ALA A 75 11.57 -5.52 4.37
N ILE A 76 11.56 -4.56 3.45
CA ILE A 76 10.55 -3.51 3.38
C ILE A 76 9.53 -3.94 2.34
N ASN A 77 8.30 -4.15 2.77
CA ASN A 77 7.20 -4.60 1.92
C ASN A 77 6.40 -3.43 1.36
N ARG A 78 5.71 -3.67 0.23
CA ARG A 78 4.81 -2.68 -0.37
C ARG A 78 3.67 -2.31 0.57
N LYS A 79 3.35 -1.02 0.62
CA LYS A 79 2.17 -0.53 1.33
C LYS A 79 0.95 -0.56 0.40
N SER A 80 -0.17 -1.08 0.90
CA SER A 80 -1.45 -0.99 0.18
C SER A 80 -1.93 0.46 0.15
N VAL A 81 -2.48 0.88 -0.99
CA VAL A 81 -3.13 2.18 -1.16
C VAL A 81 -4.58 2.00 -1.59
N ASN A 82 -5.40 2.99 -1.26
CA ASN A 82 -6.79 3.03 -1.65
C ASN A 82 -6.94 3.87 -2.92
N ILE A 83 -7.87 3.47 -3.80
CA ILE A 83 -8.26 4.26 -4.96
C ILE A 83 -9.75 4.55 -4.93
N SER A 84 -10.12 5.70 -5.48
CA SER A 84 -11.50 6.03 -5.74
C SER A 84 -11.65 6.74 -7.08
N GLY A 85 -12.82 6.57 -7.71
CA GLY A 85 -13.09 7.16 -8.99
C GLY A 85 -14.58 7.25 -9.29
N THR A 86 -14.90 7.99 -10.36
CA THR A 86 -16.28 8.18 -10.79
C THR A 86 -16.35 8.45 -12.28
N ARG A 87 -17.42 7.99 -12.91
CA ARG A 87 -17.80 8.38 -14.28
C ARG A 87 -19.30 8.46 -14.44
N GLN A 88 -19.76 9.11 -15.50
CA GLN A 88 -21.16 9.04 -15.91
C GLN A 88 -21.47 7.72 -16.62
N TYR A 89 -22.71 7.26 -16.49
CA TYR A 89 -23.19 6.09 -17.18
C TYR A 89 -22.94 6.18 -18.71
N ASP A 90 -22.30 5.15 -19.24
CA ASP A 90 -21.95 5.01 -20.67
C ASP A 90 -22.33 3.64 -21.25
N GLY A 91 -23.02 2.80 -20.47
CA GLY A 91 -23.45 1.46 -20.87
C GLY A 91 -22.38 0.38 -20.73
N THR A 92 -21.17 0.70 -20.25
CA THR A 92 -20.08 -0.27 -20.11
C THR A 92 -19.78 -0.59 -18.63
N THR A 93 -19.04 -1.66 -18.38
CA THR A 93 -18.50 -2.00 -17.05
C THR A 93 -17.04 -1.52 -16.87
N ASN A 94 -16.44 -0.98 -17.93
CA ASN A 94 -15.01 -0.63 -17.93
C ASN A 94 -14.73 0.58 -17.02
N ILE A 95 -13.58 0.53 -16.36
CA ILE A 95 -13.00 1.62 -15.58
C ILE A 95 -11.63 1.92 -16.16
N ALA A 96 -11.46 3.10 -16.71
CA ALA A 96 -10.16 3.53 -17.21
C ALA A 96 -9.31 4.15 -16.07
N ALA A 97 -8.00 4.14 -16.22
CA ALA A 97 -7.11 4.80 -15.28
C ALA A 97 -7.43 6.30 -15.11
N ALA A 98 -7.92 6.95 -16.17
CA ALA A 98 -8.33 8.36 -16.14
C ALA A 98 -9.59 8.62 -15.29
N ASP A 99 -10.40 7.59 -15.02
CA ASP A 99 -11.58 7.71 -14.17
C ASP A 99 -11.24 7.69 -12.68
N ILE A 100 -10.01 7.29 -12.33
CA ILE A 100 -9.53 7.28 -10.94
C ILE A 100 -9.14 8.71 -10.56
N SER A 101 -9.89 9.27 -9.64
CA SER A 101 -9.76 10.66 -9.20
C SER A 101 -8.91 10.83 -7.95
N ALA A 102 -8.73 9.78 -7.15
CA ALA A 102 -7.91 9.85 -5.95
C ALA A 102 -7.18 8.52 -5.67
N ILE A 103 -5.96 8.66 -5.18
CA ILE A 103 -5.16 7.59 -4.57
C ILE A 103 -4.82 8.09 -3.16
N THR A 104 -5.20 7.33 -2.15
CA THR A 104 -5.06 7.72 -0.73
C THR A 104 -4.32 6.66 0.07
N ASP A 105 -4.07 6.95 1.35
CA ASP A 105 -3.30 6.10 2.26
C ASP A 105 -1.82 5.94 1.87
N THR A 106 -1.26 6.94 1.19
CA THR A 106 0.16 7.04 0.91
C THR A 106 0.95 7.47 2.16
N VAL A 107 2.26 7.21 2.17
CA VAL A 107 3.17 7.64 3.23
C VAL A 107 3.49 9.13 3.04
N ASN A 108 3.50 9.91 4.14
CA ASN A 108 3.92 11.31 4.16
C ASN A 108 3.27 12.18 3.07
N SER A 109 2.02 11.89 2.70
CA SER A 109 1.30 12.58 1.62
C SER A 109 2.01 12.48 0.25
N GLU A 110 2.74 11.39 0.02
CA GLU A 110 3.28 11.12 -1.32
C GLU A 110 2.17 11.05 -2.36
N VAL A 111 2.46 11.57 -3.53
CA VAL A 111 1.53 11.59 -4.67
C VAL A 111 1.89 10.46 -5.63
N LEU A 112 0.91 9.67 -6.01
CA LEU A 112 0.99 8.64 -7.04
C LEU A 112 0.09 9.00 -8.21
N SER A 113 0.30 8.34 -9.34
CA SER A 113 -0.54 8.42 -10.53
C SER A 113 -1.00 7.03 -10.96
N MET A 114 -2.01 6.97 -11.83
CA MET A 114 -2.37 5.75 -12.54
C MET A 114 -1.68 5.75 -13.91
N SER A 115 -1.12 4.63 -14.33
CA SER A 115 -0.38 4.54 -15.60
C SER A 115 -1.16 3.91 -16.74
N GLY A 116 -2.39 3.48 -16.52
CA GLY A 116 -3.22 2.86 -17.54
C GLY A 116 -3.82 1.53 -17.09
N GLY A 117 -4.29 0.76 -18.05
CA GLY A 117 -5.04 -0.46 -17.80
C GLY A 117 -6.55 -0.21 -17.67
N LEU A 118 -7.27 -1.29 -17.48
CA LEU A 118 -8.72 -1.28 -17.31
C LEU A 118 -9.10 -2.13 -16.10
N GLY A 119 -9.93 -1.56 -15.23
CA GLY A 119 -10.71 -2.29 -14.25
C GLY A 119 -12.13 -2.57 -14.75
N THR A 120 -12.92 -3.28 -13.96
CA THR A 120 -14.33 -3.55 -14.29
C THR A 120 -15.21 -3.46 -13.06
N THR A 121 -16.42 -2.90 -13.23
CA THR A 121 -17.51 -3.02 -12.25
C THR A 121 -18.30 -4.29 -12.49
N SER A 122 -19.02 -4.76 -11.48
CA SER A 122 -19.91 -5.93 -11.60
C SER A 122 -21.15 -5.66 -12.47
N SER A 123 -21.48 -4.39 -12.72
CA SER A 123 -22.59 -3.96 -13.58
C SER A 123 -22.27 -2.60 -14.19
N ALA A 124 -22.87 -2.29 -15.34
CA ALA A 124 -22.81 -0.97 -15.95
C ALA A 124 -23.78 0.05 -15.30
N ASN A 125 -24.69 -0.37 -14.46
CA ASN A 125 -25.74 0.47 -13.90
C ASN A 125 -25.18 1.54 -12.94
N VAL A 126 -25.97 2.58 -12.72
CA VAL A 126 -25.69 3.62 -11.72
C VAL A 126 -25.69 3.02 -10.31
N ALA A 127 -24.56 3.03 -9.66
CA ALA A 127 -24.34 2.58 -8.28
C ALA A 127 -22.93 2.92 -7.80
N ALA A 128 -22.70 2.71 -6.51
CA ALA A 128 -21.35 2.60 -5.94
C ALA A 128 -20.89 1.13 -5.99
N TYR A 129 -19.66 0.93 -6.39
CA TYR A 129 -19.02 -0.38 -6.54
C TYR A 129 -17.73 -0.42 -5.72
N ASN A 130 -17.48 -1.54 -5.05
CA ASN A 130 -16.19 -1.83 -4.44
C ASN A 130 -15.42 -2.77 -5.37
N LEU A 131 -14.25 -2.32 -5.82
CA LEU A 131 -13.38 -3.07 -6.72
C LEU A 131 -12.37 -3.86 -5.87
N VAL A 132 -12.75 -5.04 -5.45
CA VAL A 132 -11.79 -5.97 -4.83
C VAL A 132 -10.80 -6.49 -5.86
N ASN A 133 -9.70 -7.08 -5.41
CA ASN A 133 -8.52 -7.48 -6.18
C ASN A 133 -8.76 -8.07 -7.58
N THR A 134 -9.89 -8.71 -7.81
CA THR A 134 -10.24 -9.32 -9.11
C THR A 134 -10.82 -8.33 -10.11
N SER A 135 -11.36 -7.21 -9.67
CA SER A 135 -12.01 -6.20 -10.50
C SER A 135 -11.07 -5.07 -10.95
N GLN A 136 -9.86 -5.01 -10.37
CA GLN A 136 -8.83 -4.04 -10.76
C GLN A 136 -8.29 -4.29 -12.17
N GLY A 137 -8.43 -5.52 -12.67
CA GLY A 137 -7.96 -5.90 -14.01
C GLY A 137 -6.47 -5.59 -14.20
N THR A 138 -6.17 -4.76 -15.18
CA THR A 138 -4.81 -4.33 -15.51
C THR A 138 -4.48 -2.90 -15.05
N LEU A 139 -5.30 -2.30 -14.17
CA LEU A 139 -4.99 -0.98 -13.59
C LEU A 139 -3.66 -1.04 -12.84
N THR A 140 -2.78 -0.10 -13.13
CA THR A 140 -1.42 -0.03 -12.56
C THR A 140 -1.11 1.34 -12.00
N LEU A 141 -0.35 1.34 -10.89
CA LEU A 141 0.20 2.56 -10.31
C LEU A 141 1.39 3.05 -11.13
N ALA A 142 1.55 4.36 -11.19
CA ALA A 142 2.73 5.04 -11.70
C ALA A 142 3.31 5.97 -10.63
N ASN A 143 4.58 6.33 -10.81
CA ASN A 143 5.19 7.36 -9.99
C ASN A 143 4.40 8.66 -10.11
N GLY A 144 4.30 9.37 -9.02
CA GLY A 144 3.71 10.70 -9.02
C GLY A 144 4.55 11.72 -9.80
N PRO A 145 4.04 12.94 -9.97
CA PRO A 145 4.78 14.03 -10.55
C PRO A 145 6.11 14.28 -9.83
N SER A 146 7.15 14.64 -10.56
CA SER A 146 8.45 14.99 -9.97
C SER A 146 8.30 16.14 -8.98
N GLY A 147 8.89 16.01 -7.79
CA GLY A 147 8.81 17.02 -6.74
C GLY A 147 9.04 16.42 -5.35
N ALA A 148 8.89 17.26 -4.33
CA ALA A 148 9.18 16.89 -2.94
C ALA A 148 8.30 15.74 -2.40
N ASN A 149 7.08 15.57 -2.94
CA ASN A 149 6.13 14.56 -2.51
C ASN A 149 5.92 13.47 -3.57
N GLN A 150 6.88 13.23 -4.45
CA GLN A 150 6.78 12.19 -5.45
C GLN A 150 6.74 10.80 -4.78
N GLY A 151 5.63 10.10 -4.92
CA GLY A 151 5.51 8.69 -4.57
C GLY A 151 6.13 7.80 -5.64
N LEU A 152 6.88 6.79 -5.23
CA LEU A 152 7.40 5.75 -6.11
C LEU A 152 6.43 4.58 -6.16
N ALA A 153 5.85 4.30 -7.32
CA ALA A 153 4.87 3.21 -7.51
C ALA A 153 5.40 1.84 -7.03
N ALA A 154 6.71 1.62 -7.10
CA ALA A 154 7.35 0.39 -6.63
C ALA A 154 7.16 0.14 -5.13
N ASN A 155 6.92 1.19 -4.33
CA ASN A 155 6.71 1.10 -2.88
C ASN A 155 5.26 0.77 -2.51
N TYR A 156 4.36 0.73 -3.48
CA TYR A 156 2.92 0.61 -3.24
C TYR A 156 2.28 -0.53 -4.02
N THR A 157 1.10 -0.92 -3.59
CA THR A 157 0.26 -1.92 -4.26
C THR A 157 -1.21 -1.56 -4.14
N LEU A 158 -2.01 -1.90 -5.14
CA LEU A 158 -3.47 -1.83 -5.07
C LEU A 158 -4.06 -3.01 -4.30
N THR A 159 -3.32 -4.12 -4.20
CA THR A 159 -3.76 -5.32 -3.48
C THR A 159 -3.92 -5.03 -1.99
N GLY A 160 -5.08 -5.38 -1.44
CA GLY A 160 -5.38 -5.18 -0.01
C GLY A 160 -5.83 -3.77 0.37
N GLY A 161 -5.87 -2.82 -0.57
CA GLY A 161 -6.46 -1.50 -0.36
C GLY A 161 -7.97 -1.49 -0.65
N THR A 162 -8.65 -0.42 -0.23
CA THR A 162 -10.04 -0.15 -0.60
C THR A 162 -10.09 0.45 -2.00
N GLN A 163 -11.10 0.04 -2.78
CA GLN A 163 -11.21 0.43 -4.18
C GLN A 163 -12.64 0.76 -4.49
N ASP A 164 -12.99 2.02 -4.36
CA ASP A 164 -14.35 2.51 -4.49
C ASP A 164 -14.54 3.23 -5.83
N TYR A 165 -15.61 2.88 -6.53
CA TYR A 165 -15.93 3.47 -7.81
C TYR A 165 -17.42 3.74 -7.93
N THR A 166 -17.79 4.90 -8.47
CA THR A 166 -19.19 5.29 -8.61
C THR A 166 -19.54 5.57 -10.05
N ILE A 167 -20.59 4.91 -10.55
CA ILE A 167 -21.24 5.27 -11.81
C ILE A 167 -22.42 6.20 -11.49
N THR A 168 -22.38 7.40 -12.04
CA THR A 168 -23.40 8.42 -11.84
C THR A 168 -24.41 8.44 -13.01
N GLN A 169 -25.56 9.06 -12.80
CA GLN A 169 -26.56 9.23 -13.82
C GLN A 169 -26.03 10.09 -14.98
N ARG A 170 -26.43 9.72 -16.19
CA ARG A 170 -26.20 10.54 -17.38
C ARG A 170 -27.36 11.50 -17.57
N VAL A 171 -27.04 12.77 -17.78
CA VAL A 171 -28.02 13.79 -18.07
C VAL A 171 -28.52 13.61 -19.50
N LEU A 172 -29.82 13.59 -19.67
CA LEU A 172 -30.48 13.59 -20.97
C LEU A 172 -30.90 15.01 -21.35
N ASN A 173 -30.71 15.35 -22.60
CA ASN A 173 -31.26 16.58 -23.20
C ASN A 173 -32.49 16.22 -24.04
N SER A 174 -33.48 17.05 -24.01
CA SER A 174 -34.67 16.96 -24.88
C SER A 174 -34.81 18.21 -25.70
N SER A 175 -35.23 18.06 -26.92
CA SER A 175 -35.62 19.16 -27.81
C SER A 175 -36.88 18.77 -28.58
N GLY A 176 -37.71 19.76 -28.86
CA GLY A 176 -38.91 19.56 -29.63
C GLY A 176 -39.30 20.86 -30.36
N SER A 177 -40.08 20.75 -31.39
CA SER A 177 -40.69 21.91 -32.08
C SER A 177 -42.11 21.54 -32.49
N LYS A 178 -42.98 22.53 -32.49
CA LYS A 178 -44.30 22.40 -33.12
C LYS A 178 -44.56 23.63 -33.98
N THR A 179 -45.34 23.45 -34.99
CA THR A 179 -45.89 24.57 -35.76
C THR A 179 -46.96 25.24 -34.93
N TYR A 180 -47.01 26.58 -34.98
CA TYR A 180 -48.02 27.35 -34.25
C TYR A 180 -49.43 26.91 -34.68
N ASP A 181 -50.24 26.48 -33.73
CA ASP A 181 -51.58 26.00 -33.86
C ASP A 181 -52.57 26.63 -32.88
N ALA A 182 -52.17 27.73 -32.22
CA ALA A 182 -52.92 28.44 -31.20
C ALA A 182 -53.29 27.58 -29.97
N ASN A 183 -52.58 26.45 -29.74
CA ASN A 183 -52.77 25.54 -28.59
C ASN A 183 -51.50 25.47 -27.72
N THR A 184 -51.64 25.20 -26.42
CA THR A 184 -50.54 25.06 -25.45
C THR A 184 -50.16 23.63 -25.16
N ASP A 185 -50.83 22.65 -25.78
CA ASP A 185 -50.58 21.20 -25.57
C ASP A 185 -49.32 20.69 -26.26
#